data_f50f0acff13e1f607af88582802ac7cf
#
_entry.id   f50f0acff13e1f607af88582802ac7cf
#
_cell.length_a   1.000
_cell.length_b   1.000
_cell.length_c   1.000
_cell.angle_alpha   90.00
_cell.angle_beta   90.00
_cell.angle_gamma   90.00
#
_symmetry.space_group_name_H-M   'P 1'
#
loop_
_entity.id
_entity.type
_entity.pdbx_description
1 polymer ?
#
loop_
_entity_poly.entity_id
_entity_poly.type
_entity_poly.pdbx_seq_one_letter_code
_entity_poly.pdbx_strand_id
1 'polypeptide(L)'
;AWHKNAGDPVAKGDTLVTLETDKVSTDLEAEESGVLEILVPEGEEALIGAVLGRISSADRTAAAPERETLLIPLEPKKTTSPETRKSPVSAPSAPAAEFPGQKPHGKVPLPEQVPAGEDREVEKEIALRFIRKPMSPLRRTIAARLVEAQHQAAILTTFNECDMSSVMELRKQFHAEFRERHGTKLGFMSFFIKAVVKALQEMPQVNARIDGADIVENLYYDISVAIGTDKGLVVPVLRDCDRKTFPELEQELAVLTEKARSGNLSMQDLQGGCFTISNGGTYGSLLSTPILNPPQSGILGMHAIQERPVVRDGQIVVRPMMYLALSYDHRLVDGKQAVQFLITVKNAVENPVFEL
;
A
#
# COMPACT_ATOMS: atom_id res chain seq x y z
N ALA A 1 20.59 -13.75 -5.96
CA ALA A 1 21.22 -14.49 -7.07
C ALA A 1 22.62 -14.92 -6.67
N TRP A 2 23.00 -16.18 -6.93
CA TRP A 2 24.37 -16.66 -6.75
C TRP A 2 25.23 -16.32 -7.96
N HIS A 3 26.45 -15.82 -7.72
CA HIS A 3 27.44 -15.49 -8.77
C HIS A 3 28.45 -16.62 -9.01
N LYS A 4 28.50 -17.61 -8.10
CA LYS A 4 29.35 -18.80 -8.16
C LYS A 4 28.50 -20.04 -7.96
N ASN A 5 28.92 -21.19 -8.50
CA ASN A 5 28.23 -22.46 -8.32
C ASN A 5 28.75 -23.23 -7.10
N ALA A 6 27.94 -24.16 -6.60
CA ALA A 6 28.40 -25.07 -5.56
C ALA A 6 29.59 -25.89 -6.06
N GLY A 7 30.67 -25.91 -5.29
CA GLY A 7 31.92 -26.56 -5.66
C GLY A 7 32.95 -25.68 -6.37
N ASP A 8 32.60 -24.43 -6.70
CA ASP A 8 33.56 -23.51 -7.33
C ASP A 8 34.62 -23.04 -6.32
N PRO A 9 35.89 -22.90 -6.74
CA PRO A 9 36.91 -22.27 -5.93
C PRO A 9 36.65 -20.75 -5.87
N VAL A 10 36.73 -20.19 -4.67
CA VAL A 10 36.54 -18.77 -4.41
C VAL A 10 37.76 -18.18 -3.72
N ALA A 11 38.12 -16.99 -4.08
CA ALA A 11 39.16 -16.20 -3.42
C ALA A 11 38.55 -15.18 -2.45
N LYS A 12 39.30 -14.82 -1.43
CA LYS A 12 38.88 -13.74 -0.50
C LYS A 12 38.58 -12.46 -1.27
N GLY A 13 37.37 -11.91 -1.08
CA GLY A 13 36.87 -10.71 -1.78
C GLY A 13 36.06 -11.00 -3.04
N ASP A 14 35.93 -12.28 -3.46
CA ASP A 14 35.01 -12.63 -4.56
C ASP A 14 33.56 -12.43 -4.15
N THR A 15 32.75 -11.78 -4.99
CA THR A 15 31.29 -11.68 -4.78
C THR A 15 30.65 -13.05 -4.97
N LEU A 16 30.00 -13.56 -3.91
CA LEU A 16 29.41 -14.89 -3.88
C LEU A 16 27.93 -14.86 -4.24
N VAL A 17 27.18 -13.96 -3.61
CA VAL A 17 25.72 -13.90 -3.73
C VAL A 17 25.23 -12.47 -3.55
N THR A 18 24.29 -12.05 -4.39
CA THR A 18 23.51 -10.84 -4.19
C THR A 18 22.22 -11.17 -3.44
N LEU A 19 22.05 -10.60 -2.25
CA LEU A 19 20.83 -10.67 -1.47
C LEU A 19 19.92 -9.51 -1.83
N GLU A 20 18.73 -9.81 -2.29
CA GLU A 20 17.66 -8.83 -2.47
C GLU A 20 16.77 -8.83 -1.22
N THR A 21 16.74 -7.72 -0.51
CA THR A 21 15.75 -7.48 0.53
C THR A 21 14.67 -6.51 0.03
N ASP A 22 13.60 -6.34 0.78
CA ASP A 22 12.51 -5.41 0.47
C ASP A 22 12.97 -3.95 0.22
N LYS A 23 14.20 -3.62 0.63
CA LYS A 23 14.70 -2.23 0.65
C LYS A 23 16.05 -2.02 -0.05
N VAL A 24 16.89 -3.04 -0.12
CA VAL A 24 18.28 -2.91 -0.61
C VAL A 24 18.76 -4.24 -1.19
N SER A 25 19.48 -4.19 -2.31
CA SER A 25 20.30 -5.31 -2.77
C SER A 25 21.69 -5.18 -2.16
N THR A 26 22.18 -6.23 -1.51
CA THR A 26 23.50 -6.28 -0.88
C THR A 26 24.28 -7.47 -1.41
N ASP A 27 25.51 -7.23 -1.84
CA ASP A 27 26.43 -8.26 -2.26
C ASP A 27 27.21 -8.79 -1.06
N LEU A 28 27.29 -10.13 -0.94
CA LEU A 28 28.12 -10.79 0.05
C LEU A 28 29.38 -11.32 -0.65
N GLU A 29 30.52 -10.93 -0.09
CA GLU A 29 31.85 -11.33 -0.58
C GLU A 29 32.42 -12.46 0.29
N ALA A 30 33.31 -13.26 -0.30
CA ALA A 30 34.04 -14.30 0.41
C ALA A 30 34.98 -13.71 1.46
N GLU A 31 34.83 -14.09 2.73
CA GLU A 31 35.74 -13.66 3.82
C GLU A 31 37.09 -14.40 3.76
N GLU A 32 37.10 -15.63 3.22
CA GLU A 32 38.28 -16.49 3.08
C GLU A 32 38.29 -17.17 1.72
N SER A 33 39.46 -17.68 1.32
CA SER A 33 39.61 -18.47 0.10
C SER A 33 39.31 -19.95 0.38
N GLY A 34 38.57 -20.62 -0.53
CA GLY A 34 38.24 -22.02 -0.35
C GLY A 34 37.31 -22.54 -1.46
N VAL A 35 36.56 -23.61 -1.16
CA VAL A 35 35.53 -24.17 -2.05
C VAL A 35 34.16 -23.82 -1.49
N LEU A 36 33.30 -23.24 -2.32
CA LEU A 36 31.95 -22.81 -1.95
C LEU A 36 30.98 -24.01 -1.87
N GLU A 37 30.29 -24.13 -0.74
CA GLU A 37 29.16 -25.01 -0.55
C GLU A 37 27.90 -24.18 -0.40
N ILE A 38 26.92 -24.32 -1.29
CA ILE A 38 25.65 -23.60 -1.25
C ILE A 38 24.66 -24.42 -0.43
N LEU A 39 24.11 -23.85 0.63
CA LEU A 39 23.13 -24.50 1.51
C LEU A 39 21.70 -24.04 1.19
N VAL A 40 21.53 -22.81 0.70
CA VAL A 40 20.24 -22.25 0.29
C VAL A 40 20.28 -22.00 -1.21
N PRO A 41 19.46 -22.70 -2.01
CA PRO A 41 19.44 -22.54 -3.46
C PRO A 41 18.91 -21.15 -3.87
N GLU A 42 19.20 -20.76 -5.12
CA GLU A 42 18.76 -19.50 -5.68
C GLU A 42 17.23 -19.41 -5.75
N GLY A 43 16.68 -18.28 -5.29
CA GLY A 43 15.24 -18.03 -5.29
C GLY A 43 14.49 -18.46 -4.03
N GLU A 44 15.16 -19.07 -3.06
CA GLU A 44 14.58 -19.33 -1.75
C GLU A 44 14.75 -18.17 -0.77
N GLU A 45 13.77 -18.01 0.13
CA GLU A 45 13.80 -16.97 1.18
C GLU A 45 14.60 -17.48 2.38
N ALA A 46 15.59 -16.69 2.80
CA ALA A 46 16.38 -16.98 3.99
C ALA A 46 16.06 -15.97 5.11
N LEU A 47 15.92 -16.46 6.35
CA LEU A 47 15.74 -15.63 7.52
C LEU A 47 17.02 -14.84 7.85
N ILE A 48 16.87 -13.65 8.44
CA ILE A 48 18.01 -12.87 8.91
C ILE A 48 18.83 -13.70 9.91
N GLY A 49 20.14 -13.89 9.59
CA GLY A 49 21.04 -14.72 10.38
C GLY A 49 21.12 -16.20 9.94
N ALA A 50 20.40 -16.61 8.89
CA ALA A 50 20.55 -17.95 8.31
C ALA A 50 21.89 -18.10 7.59
N VAL A 51 22.49 -19.31 7.66
CA VAL A 51 23.70 -19.63 6.93
C VAL A 51 23.34 -19.98 5.49
N LEU A 52 23.76 -19.17 4.54
CA LEU A 52 23.43 -19.32 3.11
C LEU A 52 24.36 -20.31 2.41
N GLY A 53 25.61 -20.37 2.83
CA GLY A 53 26.64 -21.24 2.28
C GLY A 53 27.83 -21.35 3.23
N ARG A 54 28.78 -22.19 2.89
CA ARG A 54 30.04 -22.39 3.63
C ARG A 54 31.21 -22.36 2.67
N ILE A 55 32.35 -21.85 3.13
CA ILE A 55 33.62 -21.95 2.41
C ILE A 55 34.46 -22.94 3.17
N SER A 56 34.83 -24.06 2.53
CA SER A 56 35.72 -25.04 3.10
C SER A 56 37.14 -24.89 2.54
N SER A 57 38.13 -24.89 3.43
CA SER A 57 39.55 -24.88 2.98
C SER A 57 39.89 -26.16 2.25
N ALA A 58 40.67 -26.07 1.16
CA ALA A 58 40.96 -27.14 0.21
C ALA A 58 41.78 -28.34 0.77
N ASP A 59 41.96 -28.46 2.09
CA ASP A 59 42.68 -29.56 2.74
C ASP A 59 41.80 -30.28 3.80
N ARG A 60 40.90 -31.13 3.32
CA ARG A 60 40.42 -32.31 4.10
C ARG A 60 39.69 -33.30 3.23
N THR A 61 40.36 -34.40 2.90
CA THR A 61 39.77 -35.69 2.50
C THR A 61 38.80 -36.20 3.55
N ALA A 62 37.63 -36.55 3.07
CA ALA A 62 36.61 -37.46 3.58
C ALA A 62 36.68 -37.93 5.06
N ALA A 63 35.72 -37.48 5.87
CA ALA A 63 35.12 -38.28 6.93
C ALA A 63 33.71 -37.77 7.22
N ALA A 64 32.74 -38.68 7.23
CA ALA A 64 31.34 -38.44 7.53
C ALA A 64 31.14 -37.97 8.99
N PRO A 65 30.26 -37.03 9.29
CA PRO A 65 29.96 -36.69 10.68
C PRO A 65 28.79 -37.52 11.22
N GLU A 66 29.08 -38.17 12.35
CA GLU A 66 28.10 -38.71 13.27
C GLU A 66 27.13 -37.61 13.78
N ARG A 67 25.88 -37.97 13.85
CA ARG A 67 24.81 -37.19 14.45
C ARG A 67 24.93 -37.21 15.96
N GLU A 68 25.21 -36.09 16.58
CA GLU A 68 25.05 -35.90 18.01
C GLU A 68 23.78 -35.05 18.27
N THR A 69 22.79 -35.77 18.82
CA THR A 69 21.49 -35.19 19.22
C THR A 69 21.63 -34.71 20.66
N LEU A 70 21.72 -33.44 20.91
CA LEU A 70 21.59 -32.85 22.24
C LEU A 70 20.13 -32.46 22.50
N LEU A 71 19.45 -33.33 23.26
CA LEU A 71 18.16 -33.09 23.88
C LEU A 71 18.36 -32.30 25.17
N ILE A 72 17.79 -31.09 25.26
CA ILE A 72 17.63 -30.39 26.52
C ILE A 72 16.16 -30.48 26.92
N PRO A 73 15.82 -31.03 28.13
CA PRO A 73 14.44 -31.13 28.58
C PRO A 73 13.96 -29.82 29.22
N LEU A 74 12.83 -29.32 28.77
CA LEU A 74 12.07 -28.27 29.47
C LEU A 74 11.06 -28.89 30.39
N GLU A 75 11.23 -28.71 31.69
CA GLU A 75 10.23 -29.05 32.72
C GLU A 75 9.03 -28.11 32.67
N PRO A 76 7.80 -28.59 32.94
CA PRO A 76 6.61 -27.76 33.01
C PRO A 76 6.40 -27.21 34.43
N LYS A 77 6.38 -25.88 34.56
CA LYS A 77 5.89 -25.22 35.78
C LYS A 77 4.36 -25.30 35.85
N LYS A 78 3.87 -26.03 36.86
CA LYS A 78 2.50 -25.99 37.37
C LYS A 78 2.20 -24.59 37.95
N THR A 79 1.12 -23.99 37.51
CA THR A 79 0.44 -22.95 38.29
C THR A 79 -1.04 -23.29 38.41
N THR A 80 -1.44 -23.26 39.65
CA THR A 80 -2.72 -23.60 40.26
C THR A 80 -3.85 -22.67 39.83
N SER A 81 -5.03 -23.24 39.57
CA SER A 81 -6.33 -22.53 39.51
C SER A 81 -6.78 -22.05 40.89
N PRO A 82 -7.61 -21.03 40.96
CA PRO A 82 -8.69 -21.02 41.91
C PRO A 82 -10.11 -20.87 41.30
N GLU A 83 -10.92 -21.82 41.67
CA GLU A 83 -12.36 -21.79 42.03
C GLU A 83 -13.37 -20.84 41.40
N THR A 84 -14.28 -21.50 40.78
CA THR A 84 -15.74 -21.39 40.63
C THR A 84 -16.45 -20.28 41.41
N ARG A 85 -17.18 -19.43 40.73
CA ARG A 85 -18.42 -18.82 41.23
C ARG A 85 -19.57 -18.94 40.24
N LYS A 86 -20.65 -19.50 40.74
CA LYS A 86 -21.92 -19.89 40.10
C LYS A 86 -22.73 -18.70 39.60
N SER A 87 -23.42 -18.95 38.49
CA SER A 87 -24.55 -18.23 37.88
C SER A 87 -25.71 -17.94 38.90
N PRO A 88 -26.80 -17.23 38.60
CA PRO A 88 -27.54 -17.30 37.34
C PRO A 88 -28.17 -15.96 36.88
N VAL A 89 -28.65 -15.85 35.66
CA VAL A 89 -30.00 -15.41 35.31
C VAL A 89 -30.24 -15.63 33.82
N SER A 90 -31.25 -16.41 33.53
CA SER A 90 -31.81 -16.70 32.20
C SER A 90 -32.64 -15.52 31.67
N ALA A 91 -32.49 -15.21 30.38
CA ALA A 91 -33.48 -14.44 29.61
C ALA A 91 -33.89 -15.25 28.36
N PRO A 92 -35.13 -15.09 27.87
CA PRO A 92 -35.83 -16.09 27.06
C PRO A 92 -35.40 -16.09 25.59
N SER A 93 -35.29 -17.30 25.05
CA SER A 93 -35.00 -17.59 23.64
C SER A 93 -36.19 -17.18 22.75
N ALA A 94 -35.93 -16.42 21.71
CA ALA A 94 -36.85 -16.23 20.59
C ALA A 94 -36.84 -17.49 19.68
N PRO A 95 -37.96 -17.84 19.02
CA PRO A 95 -38.05 -19.08 18.25
C PRO A 95 -37.23 -19.05 16.99
N ALA A 96 -36.49 -20.13 16.76
CA ALA A 96 -35.73 -20.37 15.51
C ALA A 96 -36.71 -20.55 14.34
N ALA A 97 -36.50 -19.81 13.27
CA ALA A 97 -37.15 -20.04 11.98
C ALA A 97 -36.62 -21.33 11.38
N GLU A 98 -37.46 -22.32 11.20
CA GLU A 98 -37.17 -23.56 10.48
C GLU A 98 -36.96 -23.25 9.00
N PHE A 99 -35.77 -23.50 8.48
CA PHE A 99 -35.52 -23.58 7.06
C PHE A 99 -35.94 -24.97 6.54
N PRO A 100 -36.68 -25.06 5.42
CA PRO A 100 -37.11 -26.35 4.87
C PRO A 100 -35.92 -27.21 4.46
N GLY A 101 -35.98 -28.47 4.91
CA GLY A 101 -34.92 -29.49 4.83
C GLY A 101 -34.30 -29.64 3.46
N GLN A 102 -32.98 -29.52 3.40
CA GLN A 102 -32.15 -30.03 2.31
C GLN A 102 -32.16 -31.57 2.36
N LYS A 103 -32.66 -32.20 1.28
CA LYS A 103 -32.51 -33.64 1.06
C LYS A 103 -31.03 -33.96 0.91
N PRO A 104 -30.56 -35.11 1.41
CA PRO A 104 -29.16 -35.52 1.24
C PRO A 104 -28.85 -35.68 -0.26
N HIS A 105 -27.89 -34.92 -0.74
CA HIS A 105 -27.37 -35.08 -2.10
C HIS A 105 -26.82 -36.48 -2.26
N GLY A 106 -27.37 -37.21 -3.24
CA GLY A 106 -26.88 -38.51 -3.66
C GLY A 106 -25.40 -38.48 -4.02
N LYS A 107 -24.72 -39.58 -3.74
CA LYS A 107 -23.30 -39.78 -4.12
C LYS A 107 -23.13 -39.40 -5.59
N VAL A 108 -22.33 -38.35 -5.84
CA VAL A 108 -21.86 -38.04 -7.17
C VAL A 108 -20.98 -39.21 -7.61
N PRO A 109 -21.26 -39.83 -8.76
CA PRO A 109 -20.36 -40.92 -9.28
C PRO A 109 -18.97 -40.33 -9.47
N LEU A 110 -17.94 -41.03 -8.98
CA LEU A 110 -16.54 -40.73 -9.34
C LEU A 110 -16.45 -40.70 -10.88
N PRO A 111 -15.83 -39.69 -11.49
CA PRO A 111 -15.61 -39.72 -12.93
C PRO A 111 -14.80 -40.94 -13.30
N GLU A 112 -15.29 -41.69 -14.29
CA GLU A 112 -14.59 -42.79 -14.94
C GLU A 112 -13.20 -42.31 -15.36
N GLN A 113 -12.17 -43.15 -15.10
CA GLN A 113 -10.79 -42.84 -15.47
C GLN A 113 -10.69 -42.63 -16.98
N VAL A 114 -10.48 -41.37 -17.41
CA VAL A 114 -10.21 -41.00 -18.79
C VAL A 114 -8.84 -41.62 -19.19
N PRO A 115 -8.67 -42.21 -20.38
CA PRO A 115 -7.40 -42.78 -20.79
C PRO A 115 -6.29 -41.73 -20.81
N ALA A 116 -5.15 -42.04 -20.24
CA ALA A 116 -4.00 -41.13 -19.99
C ALA A 116 -3.35 -40.51 -21.26
N GLY A 117 -3.92 -40.67 -22.43
CA GLY A 117 -3.48 -40.09 -23.70
C GLY A 117 -4.15 -38.79 -24.10
N GLU A 118 -5.46 -38.64 -23.77
CA GLU A 118 -6.23 -37.47 -24.17
C GLU A 118 -5.94 -36.24 -23.29
N ASP A 119 -5.63 -36.43 -22.02
CA ASP A 119 -5.28 -35.35 -21.09
C ASP A 119 -4.01 -34.60 -21.54
N ARG A 120 -3.03 -35.27 -22.15
CA ARG A 120 -1.79 -34.65 -22.61
C ARG A 120 -1.96 -33.76 -23.85
N GLU A 121 -2.91 -34.04 -24.72
CA GLU A 121 -3.20 -33.18 -25.88
C GLU A 121 -4.00 -31.97 -25.45
N VAL A 122 -4.98 -32.14 -24.57
CA VAL A 122 -5.75 -31.05 -23.98
C VAL A 122 -4.85 -30.12 -23.14
N GLU A 123 -3.92 -30.67 -22.35
CA GLU A 123 -2.93 -29.87 -21.61
C GLU A 123 -1.99 -29.11 -22.54
N LYS A 124 -1.55 -29.69 -23.66
CA LYS A 124 -0.74 -29.00 -24.68
C LYS A 124 -1.52 -27.90 -25.40
N GLU A 125 -2.76 -28.12 -25.73
CA GLU A 125 -3.64 -27.11 -26.38
C GLU A 125 -3.99 -25.98 -25.44
N ILE A 126 -4.20 -26.27 -24.14
CA ILE A 126 -4.36 -25.29 -23.07
C ILE A 126 -3.07 -24.51 -22.87
N ALA A 127 -1.90 -25.17 -22.86
CA ALA A 127 -0.60 -24.51 -22.68
C ALA A 127 -0.27 -23.52 -23.80
N LEU A 128 -0.81 -23.68 -25.01
CA LEU A 128 -0.66 -22.74 -26.12
C LEU A 128 -1.52 -21.46 -25.95
N ARG A 129 -2.52 -21.47 -25.08
CA ARG A 129 -3.42 -20.34 -24.83
C ARG A 129 -2.94 -19.40 -23.73
N PHE A 130 -1.98 -19.82 -22.91
CA PHE A 130 -1.54 -19.10 -21.73
C PHE A 130 -0.02 -18.92 -21.70
N ILE A 131 0.42 -17.74 -21.40
CA ILE A 131 1.83 -17.46 -21.09
C ILE A 131 1.94 -17.30 -19.59
N ARG A 132 2.62 -18.20 -18.89
CA ARG A 132 2.96 -18.04 -17.47
C ARG A 132 4.23 -17.21 -17.36
N LYS A 133 4.14 -16.09 -16.63
CA LYS A 133 5.30 -15.27 -16.28
C LYS A 133 5.34 -15.14 -14.76
N PRO A 134 6.47 -15.44 -14.11
CA PRO A 134 6.63 -15.19 -12.68
C PRO A 134 6.49 -13.71 -12.38
N MET A 135 5.89 -13.37 -11.25
CA MET A 135 5.88 -11.99 -10.76
C MET A 135 7.30 -11.59 -10.35
N SER A 136 7.72 -10.36 -10.66
CA SER A 136 8.94 -9.80 -10.11
C SER A 136 8.85 -9.71 -8.57
N PRO A 137 9.97 -9.74 -7.83
CA PRO A 137 9.99 -9.58 -6.38
C PRO A 137 9.23 -8.32 -5.93
N LEU A 138 9.51 -7.19 -6.56
CA LEU A 138 8.80 -5.93 -6.31
C LEU A 138 7.27 -6.07 -6.48
N ARG A 139 6.81 -6.73 -7.54
CA ARG A 139 5.37 -6.93 -7.79
C ARG A 139 4.73 -7.80 -6.71
N ARG A 140 5.43 -8.83 -6.22
CA ARG A 140 4.96 -9.70 -5.11
C ARG A 140 4.80 -8.90 -3.83
N THR A 141 5.80 -8.08 -3.47
CA THR A 141 5.75 -7.22 -2.28
C THR A 141 4.59 -6.21 -2.35
N ILE A 142 4.42 -5.54 -3.50
CA ILE A 142 3.30 -4.60 -3.70
C ILE A 142 1.95 -5.34 -3.54
N ALA A 143 1.80 -6.52 -4.15
CA ALA A 143 0.56 -7.30 -4.07
C ALA A 143 0.24 -7.70 -2.62
N ALA A 144 1.22 -8.18 -1.86
CA ALA A 144 1.06 -8.52 -0.45
C ALA A 144 0.63 -7.31 0.39
N ARG A 145 1.29 -6.15 0.24
CA ARG A 145 0.96 -4.93 0.97
C ARG A 145 -0.44 -4.39 0.65
N LEU A 146 -0.87 -4.45 -0.62
CA LEU A 146 -2.21 -4.00 -1.00
C LEU A 146 -3.31 -4.89 -0.40
N VAL A 147 -3.11 -6.20 -0.41
CA VAL A 147 -4.04 -7.16 0.22
C VAL A 147 -4.07 -6.94 1.73
N GLU A 148 -2.91 -6.79 2.37
CA GLU A 148 -2.80 -6.53 3.79
C GLU A 148 -3.52 -5.24 4.19
N ALA A 149 -3.33 -4.13 3.45
CA ALA A 149 -4.02 -2.86 3.70
C ALA A 149 -5.55 -3.00 3.70
N GLN A 150 -6.10 -3.80 2.78
CA GLN A 150 -7.55 -4.07 2.72
C GLN A 150 -8.05 -4.97 3.85
N HIS A 151 -7.21 -5.89 4.36
CA HIS A 151 -7.58 -6.78 5.47
C HIS A 151 -7.45 -6.13 6.83
N GLN A 152 -6.55 -5.16 7.01
CA GLN A 152 -6.29 -4.51 8.29
C GLN A 152 -7.27 -3.38 8.63
N ALA A 153 -8.01 -2.85 7.66
CA ALA A 153 -8.91 -1.72 7.83
C ALA A 153 -10.34 -2.04 7.38
N ALA A 154 -11.33 -1.46 8.05
CA ALA A 154 -12.72 -1.48 7.59
C ALA A 154 -12.92 -0.33 6.59
N ILE A 155 -12.41 -0.50 5.35
CA ILE A 155 -12.39 0.57 4.35
C ILE A 155 -13.79 0.84 3.83
N LEU A 156 -14.24 2.09 3.96
CA LEU A 156 -15.44 2.62 3.33
C LEU A 156 -15.06 3.81 2.44
N THR A 157 -15.86 4.07 1.40
CA THR A 157 -15.64 5.23 0.52
C THR A 157 -16.91 6.04 0.40
N THR A 158 -16.80 7.37 0.59
CA THR A 158 -17.84 8.33 0.31
C THR A 158 -17.42 9.27 -0.82
N PHE A 159 -18.37 9.81 -1.55
CA PHE A 159 -18.14 10.63 -2.74
C PHE A 159 -18.83 11.98 -2.64
N ASN A 160 -18.26 12.97 -3.32
CA ASN A 160 -18.90 14.27 -3.54
C ASN A 160 -18.50 14.83 -4.90
N GLU A 161 -19.31 15.75 -5.43
CA GLU A 161 -19.02 16.52 -6.64
C GLU A 161 -18.47 17.90 -6.26
N CYS A 162 -17.42 18.31 -6.97
CA CYS A 162 -16.76 19.60 -6.77
C CYS A 162 -16.78 20.41 -8.07
N ASP A 163 -17.25 21.65 -8.01
CA ASP A 163 -17.19 22.62 -9.10
C ASP A 163 -15.79 23.26 -9.12
N MET A 164 -15.04 23.01 -10.18
CA MET A 164 -13.66 23.47 -10.34
C MET A 164 -13.55 24.88 -10.92
N SER A 165 -14.66 25.56 -11.21
CA SER A 165 -14.68 26.85 -11.90
C SER A 165 -13.82 27.89 -11.22
N SER A 166 -13.98 28.07 -9.90
CA SER A 166 -13.25 29.10 -9.13
C SER A 166 -11.74 28.87 -9.12
N VAL A 167 -11.29 27.64 -8.86
CA VAL A 167 -9.85 27.32 -8.86
C VAL A 167 -9.26 27.41 -10.27
N MET A 168 -10.01 27.01 -11.30
CA MET A 168 -9.56 27.13 -12.69
C MET A 168 -9.42 28.61 -13.09
N GLU A 169 -10.34 29.47 -12.71
CA GLU A 169 -10.27 30.90 -12.98
C GLU A 169 -9.10 31.57 -12.24
N LEU A 170 -8.94 31.31 -10.95
CA LEU A 170 -7.77 31.79 -10.19
C LEU A 170 -6.46 31.31 -10.83
N ARG A 171 -6.37 30.04 -11.18
CA ARG A 171 -5.19 29.53 -11.84
C ARG A 171 -4.94 30.22 -13.18
N LYS A 172 -5.97 30.47 -13.99
CA LYS A 172 -5.86 31.19 -15.27
C LYS A 172 -5.37 32.61 -15.07
N GLN A 173 -5.90 33.31 -14.05
CA GLN A 173 -5.56 34.69 -13.74
C GLN A 173 -4.12 34.83 -13.24
N PHE A 174 -3.67 33.97 -12.32
CA PHE A 174 -2.38 34.12 -11.62
C PHE A 174 -1.24 33.26 -12.14
N HIS A 175 -1.50 32.30 -13.04
CA HIS A 175 -0.48 31.33 -13.47
C HIS A 175 0.79 31.96 -14.07
N ALA A 176 0.66 32.99 -14.87
CA ALA A 176 1.80 33.64 -15.52
C ALA A 176 2.67 34.39 -14.49
N GLU A 177 2.02 35.22 -13.66
CA GLU A 177 2.68 35.96 -12.59
C GLU A 177 3.33 35.07 -11.55
N PHE A 178 2.61 33.99 -11.13
CA PHE A 178 3.12 33.00 -10.21
C PHE A 178 4.39 32.30 -10.73
N ARG A 179 4.39 31.95 -12.02
CA ARG A 179 5.54 31.34 -12.66
C ARG A 179 6.74 32.31 -12.75
N GLU A 180 6.49 33.56 -13.06
CA GLU A 180 7.53 34.59 -13.14
C GLU A 180 8.16 34.86 -11.78
N ARG A 181 7.33 34.98 -10.72
CA ARG A 181 7.80 35.27 -9.35
C ARG A 181 8.49 34.08 -8.68
N HIS A 182 7.98 32.86 -8.87
CA HIS A 182 8.35 31.70 -8.07
C HIS A 182 9.08 30.60 -8.86
N GLY A 183 9.23 30.73 -10.18
CA GLY A 183 9.92 29.77 -11.03
C GLY A 183 9.21 28.42 -11.19
N THR A 184 8.02 28.26 -10.61
CA THR A 184 7.22 27.01 -10.66
C THR A 184 5.82 27.29 -11.21
N LYS A 185 5.12 26.22 -11.61
CA LYS A 185 3.76 26.31 -12.16
C LYS A 185 2.75 26.24 -11.01
N LEU A 186 1.70 27.08 -11.05
CA LEU A 186 0.56 26.93 -10.15
C LEU A 186 -0.29 25.73 -10.63
N GLY A 187 -0.21 24.61 -9.91
CA GLY A 187 -0.98 23.39 -10.15
C GLY A 187 -2.32 23.38 -9.42
N PHE A 188 -3.07 22.28 -9.56
CA PHE A 188 -4.27 22.07 -8.73
C PHE A 188 -3.92 21.43 -7.39
N MET A 189 -2.77 20.74 -7.30
CA MET A 189 -2.42 19.92 -6.13
C MET A 189 -2.28 20.79 -4.87
N SER A 190 -1.65 21.94 -4.95
CA SER A 190 -1.50 22.87 -3.82
C SER A 190 -2.84 23.34 -3.25
N PHE A 191 -3.84 23.58 -4.10
CA PHE A 191 -5.20 23.90 -3.64
C PHE A 191 -5.82 22.75 -2.85
N PHE A 192 -5.71 21.51 -3.37
CA PHE A 192 -6.23 20.35 -2.68
C PHE A 192 -5.46 20.03 -1.40
N ILE A 193 -4.13 20.21 -1.38
CA ILE A 193 -3.33 20.04 -0.15
C ILE A 193 -3.82 21.00 0.93
N LYS A 194 -3.98 22.30 0.61
CA LYS A 194 -4.48 23.29 1.57
C LYS A 194 -5.92 23.01 2.02
N ALA A 195 -6.78 22.59 1.10
CA ALA A 195 -8.15 22.19 1.42
C ALA A 195 -8.21 20.96 2.35
N VAL A 196 -7.36 19.97 2.11
CA VAL A 196 -7.23 18.78 2.94
C VAL A 196 -6.67 19.13 4.32
N VAL A 197 -5.62 19.95 4.40
CA VAL A 197 -5.06 20.42 5.69
C VAL A 197 -6.14 21.11 6.53
N LYS A 198 -6.91 22.01 5.92
CA LYS A 198 -8.05 22.66 6.61
C LYS A 198 -9.06 21.64 7.12
N ALA A 199 -9.42 20.66 6.29
CA ALA A 199 -10.38 19.62 6.68
C ALA A 199 -9.82 18.69 7.80
N LEU A 200 -8.52 18.37 7.79
CA LEU A 200 -7.87 17.61 8.85
C LEU A 200 -7.81 18.37 10.18
N GLN A 201 -7.66 19.72 10.14
CA GLN A 201 -7.70 20.57 11.32
C GLN A 201 -9.10 20.64 11.95
N GLU A 202 -10.15 20.63 11.12
CA GLU A 202 -11.54 20.62 11.57
C GLU A 202 -11.99 19.23 12.06
N MET A 203 -11.35 18.16 11.56
CA MET A 203 -11.70 16.76 11.86
C MET A 203 -10.46 15.92 12.22
N PRO A 204 -9.94 16.06 13.45
CA PRO A 204 -8.71 15.36 13.89
C PRO A 204 -8.80 13.83 13.79
N GLN A 205 -10.02 13.26 13.86
CA GLN A 205 -10.23 11.81 13.75
C GLN A 205 -9.78 11.24 12.39
N VAL A 206 -9.84 12.07 11.32
CA VAL A 206 -9.32 11.70 9.99
C VAL A 206 -7.80 11.80 9.95
N ASN A 207 -7.20 12.61 10.85
CA ASN A 207 -5.75 12.74 11.03
C ASN A 207 -5.21 11.83 12.14
N ALA A 208 -5.75 10.63 12.28
CA ALA A 208 -5.38 9.68 13.32
C ALA A 208 -5.05 8.31 12.73
N ARG A 209 -4.47 7.43 13.55
CA ARG A 209 -4.22 6.02 13.22
C ARG A 209 -4.49 5.12 14.42
N ILE A 210 -4.71 3.85 14.16
CA ILE A 210 -4.79 2.82 15.19
C ILE A 210 -3.38 2.28 15.45
N ASP A 211 -3.00 2.19 16.73
CA ASP A 211 -1.77 1.56 17.18
C ASP A 211 -2.10 0.59 18.33
N GLY A 212 -2.17 -0.69 18.00
CA GLY A 212 -2.66 -1.72 18.94
C GLY A 212 -4.10 -1.46 19.37
N ALA A 213 -4.31 -1.10 20.64
CA ALA A 213 -5.60 -0.75 21.21
C ALA A 213 -5.85 0.76 21.30
N ASP A 214 -4.85 1.58 20.93
CA ASP A 214 -4.88 3.02 21.08
C ASP A 214 -5.20 3.74 19.77
N ILE A 215 -5.82 4.92 19.89
CA ILE A 215 -5.95 5.88 18.81
C ILE A 215 -4.85 6.93 18.98
N VAL A 216 -4.02 7.10 17.96
CA VAL A 216 -2.94 8.09 17.95
C VAL A 216 -3.32 9.21 16.98
N GLU A 217 -3.63 10.39 17.51
CA GLU A 217 -3.88 11.59 16.72
C GLU A 217 -2.56 12.26 16.33
N ASN A 218 -2.43 12.58 15.03
CA ASN A 218 -1.25 13.31 14.54
C ASN A 218 -1.46 14.81 14.76
N LEU A 219 -0.47 15.48 15.35
CA LEU A 219 -0.46 16.94 15.56
C LEU A 219 0.31 17.69 14.47
N TYR A 220 0.51 17.05 13.33
CA TYR A 220 1.21 17.56 12.15
C TYR A 220 0.42 17.23 10.89
N TYR A 221 0.74 17.90 9.78
CA TYR A 221 0.00 17.81 8.52
C TYR A 221 0.96 17.49 7.36
N ASP A 222 1.54 16.29 7.38
CA ASP A 222 2.42 15.77 6.35
C ASP A 222 1.59 15.01 5.31
N ILE A 223 1.45 15.58 4.14
CA ILE A 223 0.57 15.05 3.10
C ILE A 223 1.35 14.21 2.10
N SER A 224 0.96 12.96 1.98
CA SER A 224 1.48 12.05 0.96
C SER A 224 0.79 12.29 -0.37
N VAL A 225 1.53 12.31 -1.47
CA VAL A 225 0.97 12.47 -2.82
C VAL A 225 1.34 11.29 -3.70
N ALA A 226 0.32 10.61 -4.24
CA ALA A 226 0.54 9.48 -5.13
C ALA A 226 1.05 9.94 -6.50
N ILE A 227 2.24 9.47 -6.90
CA ILE A 227 2.92 9.79 -8.16
C ILE A 227 3.12 8.51 -8.96
N GLY A 228 2.60 8.49 -10.19
CA GLY A 228 2.83 7.39 -11.14
C GLY A 228 4.20 7.50 -11.78
N THR A 229 4.92 6.37 -11.83
CA THR A 229 6.21 6.23 -12.51
C THR A 229 6.17 5.01 -13.43
N ASP A 230 7.15 4.86 -14.30
CA ASP A 230 7.28 3.69 -15.20
C ASP A 230 7.43 2.37 -14.41
N LYS A 231 7.96 2.44 -13.19
CA LYS A 231 8.13 1.29 -12.29
C LYS A 231 6.90 1.00 -11.42
N GLY A 232 5.91 1.89 -11.39
CA GLY A 232 4.70 1.76 -10.59
C GLY A 232 4.35 3.05 -9.84
N LEU A 233 3.46 2.93 -8.85
CA LEU A 233 3.01 4.05 -8.02
C LEU A 233 3.92 4.19 -6.79
N VAL A 234 4.36 5.42 -6.53
CA VAL A 234 5.09 5.80 -5.31
C VAL A 234 4.34 6.92 -4.60
N VAL A 235 4.51 7.05 -3.29
CA VAL A 235 3.71 7.96 -2.47
C VAL A 235 4.64 8.79 -1.56
N PRO A 236 5.41 9.74 -2.12
CA PRO A 236 6.26 10.62 -1.33
C PRO A 236 5.45 11.59 -0.48
N VAL A 237 6.10 12.14 0.56
CA VAL A 237 5.49 12.94 1.62
C VAL A 237 5.98 14.38 1.55
N LEU A 238 5.03 15.33 1.45
CA LEU A 238 5.28 16.75 1.67
C LEU A 238 5.11 17.04 3.16
N ARG A 239 6.11 17.68 3.75
CA ARG A 239 6.14 17.97 5.19
C ARG A 239 5.49 19.32 5.52
N ASP A 240 4.97 19.45 6.75
CA ASP A 240 4.46 20.71 7.31
C ASP A 240 3.56 21.50 6.35
N CYS A 241 2.61 20.83 5.69
CA CYS A 241 1.76 21.45 4.66
C CYS A 241 0.84 22.54 5.19
N ASP A 242 0.60 22.59 6.50
CA ASP A 242 -0.11 23.66 7.19
C ASP A 242 0.65 24.99 7.14
N ARG A 243 1.98 24.96 7.26
CA ARG A 243 2.86 26.13 7.34
C ARG A 243 3.37 26.62 5.99
N LYS A 244 3.45 25.74 5.01
CA LYS A 244 3.97 26.06 3.68
C LYS A 244 3.02 26.91 2.85
N THR A 245 3.59 27.85 2.11
CA THR A 245 2.90 28.65 1.11
C THR A 245 2.63 27.83 -0.18
N PHE A 246 1.81 28.36 -1.09
CA PHE A 246 1.57 27.72 -2.39
C PHE A 246 2.85 27.52 -3.21
N PRO A 247 3.74 28.52 -3.33
CA PRO A 247 5.02 28.34 -4.04
C PRO A 247 5.87 27.22 -3.45
N GLU A 248 5.99 27.15 -2.12
CA GLU A 248 6.78 26.13 -1.44
C GLU A 248 6.22 24.72 -1.68
N LEU A 249 4.89 24.56 -1.63
CA LEU A 249 4.23 23.29 -1.93
C LEU A 249 4.46 22.84 -3.38
N GLU A 250 4.30 23.76 -4.35
CA GLU A 250 4.51 23.42 -5.77
C GLU A 250 5.97 23.14 -6.10
N GLN A 251 6.93 23.84 -5.50
CA GLN A 251 8.37 23.59 -5.66
C GLN A 251 8.75 22.23 -5.09
N GLU A 252 8.33 21.94 -3.85
CA GLU A 252 8.65 20.64 -3.22
C GLU A 252 7.99 19.49 -3.97
N LEU A 253 6.74 19.63 -4.41
CA LEU A 253 6.06 18.64 -5.23
C LEU A 253 6.78 18.39 -6.56
N ALA A 254 7.32 19.43 -7.20
CA ALA A 254 8.11 19.31 -8.41
C ALA A 254 9.40 18.52 -8.16
N VAL A 255 10.12 18.81 -7.06
CA VAL A 255 11.33 18.09 -6.65
C VAL A 255 11.04 16.63 -6.35
N LEU A 256 9.99 16.34 -5.57
CA LEU A 256 9.60 14.97 -5.26
C LEU A 256 9.15 14.19 -6.51
N THR A 257 8.47 14.86 -7.44
CA THR A 257 8.06 14.26 -8.71
C THR A 257 9.28 13.88 -9.58
N GLU A 258 10.28 14.74 -9.62
CA GLU A 258 11.53 14.45 -10.36
C GLU A 258 12.32 13.31 -9.71
N LYS A 259 12.47 13.32 -8.38
CA LYS A 259 13.06 12.21 -7.63
C LYS A 259 12.31 10.89 -7.86
N ALA A 260 10.97 10.94 -7.89
CA ALA A 260 10.14 9.76 -8.13
C ALA A 260 10.38 9.16 -9.52
N ARG A 261 10.41 9.99 -10.55
CA ARG A 261 10.63 9.56 -11.94
C ARG A 261 12.04 9.04 -12.18
N SER A 262 13.03 9.69 -11.58
CA SER A 262 14.44 9.25 -11.68
C SER A 262 14.77 8.05 -10.77
N GLY A 263 13.86 7.64 -9.88
CA GLY A 263 14.08 6.53 -8.94
C GLY A 263 14.97 6.88 -7.76
N ASN A 264 15.14 8.18 -7.45
CA ASN A 264 16.05 8.71 -6.42
C ASN A 264 15.31 9.11 -5.13
N LEU A 265 14.11 8.56 -4.85
CA LEU A 265 13.42 8.78 -3.58
C LEU A 265 14.14 8.04 -2.46
N SER A 266 14.40 8.76 -1.36
CA SER A 266 14.94 8.18 -0.13
C SER A 266 13.81 7.57 0.73
N MET A 267 14.18 6.74 1.72
CA MET A 267 13.20 6.22 2.69
C MET A 267 12.55 7.34 3.49
N GLN A 268 13.26 8.43 3.75
CA GLN A 268 12.72 9.61 4.43
C GLN A 268 11.64 10.32 3.59
N ASP A 269 11.78 10.32 2.26
CA ASP A 269 10.77 10.90 1.37
C ASP A 269 9.45 10.09 1.35
N LEU A 270 9.45 8.83 1.83
CA LEU A 270 8.32 7.90 1.73
C LEU A 270 7.61 7.60 3.07
N GLN A 271 8.19 8.00 4.21
CA GLN A 271 7.67 7.65 5.54
C GLN A 271 7.08 8.85 6.27
N GLY A 272 6.16 8.61 7.19
CA GLY A 272 5.65 9.60 8.15
C GLY A 272 4.50 10.48 7.65
N GLY A 273 3.97 10.27 6.45
CA GLY A 273 2.76 10.97 6.01
C GLY A 273 1.54 10.60 6.85
N CYS A 274 0.67 11.57 7.11
CA CYS A 274 -0.55 11.37 7.92
C CYS A 274 -1.82 11.18 7.08
N PHE A 275 -1.84 11.64 5.84
CA PHE A 275 -2.96 11.53 4.91
C PHE A 275 -2.44 11.44 3.47
N THR A 276 -3.18 10.80 2.57
CA THR A 276 -2.77 10.65 1.16
C THR A 276 -3.73 11.35 0.21
N ILE A 277 -3.18 11.98 -0.83
CA ILE A 277 -3.94 12.47 -1.99
C ILE A 277 -3.50 11.69 -3.22
N SER A 278 -4.45 11.11 -3.95
CA SER A 278 -4.23 10.39 -5.20
C SER A 278 -4.98 11.06 -6.34
N ASN A 279 -4.30 11.33 -7.46
CA ASN A 279 -4.91 11.96 -8.63
C ASN A 279 -5.04 10.96 -9.79
N GLY A 280 -6.14 10.24 -9.84
CA GLY A 280 -6.51 9.35 -10.96
C GLY A 280 -7.01 10.11 -12.20
N GLY A 281 -7.38 11.39 -12.05
CA GLY A 281 -7.89 12.22 -13.14
C GLY A 281 -6.89 12.47 -14.25
N THR A 282 -5.59 12.46 -13.94
CA THR A 282 -4.51 12.57 -14.94
C THR A 282 -4.48 11.39 -15.92
N TYR A 283 -5.07 10.25 -15.54
CA TYR A 283 -5.23 9.05 -16.36
C TYR A 283 -6.65 8.92 -16.95
N GLY A 284 -7.50 9.92 -16.73
CA GLY A 284 -8.89 9.93 -17.23
C GLY A 284 -9.89 9.17 -16.34
N SER A 285 -9.53 8.80 -15.12
CA SER A 285 -10.47 8.12 -14.21
C SER A 285 -11.65 9.02 -13.87
N LEU A 286 -12.87 8.51 -14.09
CA LEU A 286 -14.11 9.18 -13.70
C LEU A 286 -14.36 9.10 -12.21
N LEU A 287 -14.18 7.91 -11.64
CA LEU A 287 -14.45 7.59 -10.25
C LEU A 287 -13.66 6.34 -9.84
N SER A 288 -13.14 6.32 -8.64
CA SER A 288 -12.46 5.16 -8.05
C SER A 288 -12.60 5.15 -6.53
N THR A 289 -12.39 3.99 -5.92
CA THR A 289 -12.32 3.78 -4.49
C THR A 289 -10.85 3.52 -4.10
N PRO A 290 -10.06 4.55 -3.75
CA PRO A 290 -8.65 4.35 -3.47
C PRO A 290 -8.44 3.48 -2.23
N ILE A 291 -7.39 2.65 -2.24
CA ILE A 291 -6.95 1.85 -1.10
C ILE A 291 -6.16 2.73 -0.15
N LEU A 292 -6.36 2.58 1.16
CA LEU A 292 -5.60 3.30 2.18
C LEU A 292 -4.10 2.99 2.10
N ASN A 293 -3.28 3.95 2.51
CA ASN A 293 -1.84 3.78 2.67
C ASN A 293 -1.52 3.62 4.18
N PRO A 294 -1.46 2.39 4.72
CA PRO A 294 -1.25 2.19 6.14
C PRO A 294 0.03 2.87 6.66
N PRO A 295 0.04 3.41 7.89
CA PRO A 295 -1.02 3.33 8.91
C PRO A 295 -2.06 4.46 8.84
N GLN A 296 -2.15 5.20 7.74
CA GLN A 296 -3.08 6.33 7.57
C GLN A 296 -4.54 5.85 7.55
N SER A 297 -5.43 6.67 8.10
CA SER A 297 -6.86 6.37 8.15
C SER A 297 -7.67 7.00 7.01
N GLY A 298 -7.06 7.82 6.16
CA GLY A 298 -7.75 8.50 5.08
C GLY A 298 -6.92 8.69 3.80
N ILE A 299 -7.60 8.67 2.66
CA ILE A 299 -7.06 8.99 1.34
C ILE A 299 -8.10 9.70 0.50
N LEU A 300 -7.71 10.85 -0.08
CA LEU A 300 -8.53 11.59 -1.04
C LEU A 300 -8.19 11.17 -2.47
N GLY A 301 -9.17 10.68 -3.20
CA GLY A 301 -9.11 10.44 -4.65
C GLY A 301 -9.62 11.65 -5.43
N MET A 302 -8.78 12.19 -6.31
CA MET A 302 -9.16 13.20 -7.30
C MET A 302 -9.35 12.53 -8.66
N HIS A 303 -10.31 13.02 -9.44
CA HIS A 303 -10.70 12.41 -10.72
C HIS A 303 -10.67 13.43 -11.88
N ALA A 304 -11.03 12.98 -13.06
CA ALA A 304 -11.03 13.82 -14.25
C ALA A 304 -12.02 14.99 -14.12
N ILE A 305 -11.58 16.18 -14.53
CA ILE A 305 -12.44 17.34 -14.66
C ILE A 305 -13.21 17.19 -15.97
N GLN A 306 -14.53 17.22 -15.89
CA GLN A 306 -15.42 17.10 -17.04
C GLN A 306 -16.47 18.21 -17.04
N GLU A 307 -16.74 18.80 -18.19
CA GLU A 307 -17.87 19.69 -18.35
C GLU A 307 -19.18 18.92 -18.23
N ARG A 308 -20.05 19.37 -17.30
CA ARG A 308 -21.33 18.72 -17.02
C ARG A 308 -22.43 19.76 -16.88
N PRO A 309 -23.67 19.45 -17.32
CA PRO A 309 -24.83 20.24 -16.99
C PRO A 309 -25.15 20.04 -15.50
N VAL A 310 -25.16 21.13 -14.75
CA VAL A 310 -25.54 21.16 -13.32
C VAL A 310 -26.60 22.22 -13.08
N VAL A 311 -27.39 22.05 -12.04
CA VAL A 311 -28.37 23.05 -11.64
C VAL A 311 -27.71 24.02 -10.64
N ARG A 312 -27.67 25.30 -10.98
CA ARG A 312 -27.25 26.40 -10.11
C ARG A 312 -28.30 27.49 -10.15
N ASP A 313 -28.77 27.94 -9.00
CA ASP A 313 -29.81 28.99 -8.88
C ASP A 313 -31.06 28.72 -9.71
N GLY A 314 -31.47 27.42 -9.81
CA GLY A 314 -32.62 26.98 -10.58
C GLY A 314 -32.39 26.91 -12.09
N GLN A 315 -31.18 27.20 -12.60
CA GLN A 315 -30.83 27.16 -14.02
C GLN A 315 -29.87 25.98 -14.32
N ILE A 316 -30.02 25.40 -15.51
CA ILE A 316 -29.07 24.42 -16.02
C ILE A 316 -27.89 25.18 -16.63
N VAL A 317 -26.70 25.00 -16.05
CA VAL A 317 -25.46 25.60 -16.52
C VAL A 317 -24.39 24.54 -16.73
N VAL A 318 -23.45 24.78 -17.66
CA VAL A 318 -22.29 23.92 -17.87
C VAL A 318 -21.20 24.34 -16.88
N ARG A 319 -20.65 23.36 -16.13
CA ARG A 319 -19.57 23.56 -15.17
C ARG A 319 -18.51 22.47 -15.29
N PRO A 320 -17.23 22.82 -15.08
CA PRO A 320 -16.15 21.84 -14.96
C PRO A 320 -16.25 21.13 -13.61
N MET A 321 -16.78 19.92 -13.61
CA MET A 321 -17.03 19.12 -12.41
C MET A 321 -15.95 18.08 -12.19
N MET A 322 -15.56 17.86 -10.94
CA MET A 322 -14.68 16.77 -10.52
C MET A 322 -15.38 15.94 -9.45
N TYR A 323 -15.30 14.61 -9.57
CA TYR A 323 -15.63 13.73 -8.44
C TYR A 323 -14.47 13.69 -7.46
N LEU A 324 -14.80 13.77 -6.18
CA LEU A 324 -13.92 13.54 -5.05
C LEU A 324 -14.36 12.28 -4.33
N ALA A 325 -13.42 11.41 -4.01
CA ALA A 325 -13.63 10.20 -3.23
C ALA A 325 -12.80 10.27 -1.95
N LEU A 326 -13.41 10.05 -0.80
CA LEU A 326 -12.69 9.81 0.46
C LEU A 326 -12.85 8.35 0.84
N SER A 327 -11.75 7.57 0.76
CA SER A 327 -11.70 6.28 1.43
C SER A 327 -11.12 6.46 2.83
N TYR A 328 -11.72 5.78 3.82
CA TYR A 328 -11.35 5.94 5.21
C TYR A 328 -11.54 4.65 6.00
N ASP A 329 -10.83 4.54 7.13
CA ASP A 329 -11.00 3.42 8.05
C ASP A 329 -12.21 3.67 8.96
N HIS A 330 -13.29 2.94 8.73
CA HIS A 330 -14.55 3.11 9.47
C HIS A 330 -14.46 2.69 10.95
N ARG A 331 -13.34 2.11 11.36
CA ARG A 331 -13.07 1.87 12.80
C ARG A 331 -12.71 3.16 13.54
N LEU A 332 -12.19 4.19 12.82
CA LEU A 332 -11.80 5.50 13.36
C LEU A 332 -12.76 6.62 12.97
N VAL A 333 -13.20 6.62 11.71
CA VAL A 333 -13.97 7.71 11.10
C VAL A 333 -15.37 7.21 10.80
N ASP A 334 -16.39 7.87 11.32
CA ASP A 334 -17.77 7.57 11.00
C ASP A 334 -18.24 8.23 9.69
N GLY A 335 -19.40 7.78 9.18
CA GLY A 335 -19.94 8.30 7.92
C GLY A 335 -20.26 9.79 7.95
N LYS A 336 -20.67 10.36 9.09
CA LYS A 336 -20.94 11.80 9.24
C LYS A 336 -19.64 12.61 9.13
N GLN A 337 -18.60 12.16 9.83
CA GLN A 337 -17.27 12.80 9.80
C GLN A 337 -16.66 12.75 8.40
N ALA A 338 -16.75 11.61 7.72
CA ALA A 338 -16.26 11.43 6.35
C ALA A 338 -16.96 12.35 5.34
N VAL A 339 -18.29 12.46 5.41
CA VAL A 339 -19.08 13.36 4.56
C VAL A 339 -18.74 14.82 4.87
N GLN A 340 -18.62 15.18 6.15
CA GLN A 340 -18.27 16.55 6.55
C GLN A 340 -16.87 16.92 6.07
N PHE A 341 -15.89 16.00 6.14
CA PHE A 341 -14.56 16.18 5.60
C PHE A 341 -14.59 16.53 4.10
N LEU A 342 -15.32 15.73 3.31
CA LEU A 342 -15.45 16.03 1.86
C LEU A 342 -16.16 17.33 1.58
N ILE A 343 -17.16 17.71 2.40
CA ILE A 343 -17.84 19.01 2.28
C ILE A 343 -16.87 20.15 2.56
N THR A 344 -16.02 20.04 3.59
CA THR A 344 -14.99 21.05 3.89
C THR A 344 -13.99 21.17 2.75
N VAL A 345 -13.48 20.06 2.22
CA VAL A 345 -12.56 20.05 1.06
C VAL A 345 -13.24 20.70 -0.16
N LYS A 346 -14.46 20.27 -0.49
CA LYS A 346 -15.25 20.83 -1.58
C LYS A 346 -15.42 22.35 -1.44
N ASN A 347 -15.89 22.81 -0.28
CA ASN A 347 -16.14 24.23 -0.04
C ASN A 347 -14.86 25.08 -0.16
N ALA A 348 -13.71 24.55 0.32
CA ALA A 348 -12.43 25.22 0.19
C ALA A 348 -11.94 25.33 -1.26
N VAL A 349 -12.29 24.37 -2.11
CA VAL A 349 -11.96 24.40 -3.55
C VAL A 349 -12.95 25.24 -4.34
N GLU A 350 -14.25 25.14 -4.05
CA GLU A 350 -15.29 25.93 -4.74
C GLU A 350 -15.24 27.41 -4.39
N ASN A 351 -14.83 27.75 -3.15
CA ASN A 351 -14.70 29.13 -2.65
C ASN A 351 -13.27 29.33 -2.12
N PRO A 352 -12.27 29.40 -2.98
CA PRO A 352 -10.88 29.48 -2.58
C PRO A 352 -10.58 30.85 -1.97
N VAL A 353 -10.35 30.87 -0.65
CA VAL A 353 -9.85 32.06 0.09
C VAL A 353 -8.41 31.71 0.47
N PHE A 354 -7.51 31.84 -0.51
CA PHE A 354 -6.10 31.54 -0.32
C PHE A 354 -5.24 32.74 -0.67
N GLU A 355 -4.18 32.99 0.07
CA GLU A 355 -3.10 33.89 -0.33
C GLU A 355 -2.17 33.14 -1.29
N LEU A 356 -2.08 33.61 -2.53
CA LEU A 356 -1.28 32.99 -3.62
C LEU A 356 0.12 33.62 -3.72
#